data_18072949a0ad761b925ea3eb2febd82b
#
_entry.id   18072949a0ad761b925ea3eb2febd82b
#
_cell.length_a   1.000
_cell.length_b   1.000
_cell.length_c   1.000
_cell.angle_alpha   90.00
_cell.angle_beta   90.00
_cell.angle_gamma   90.00
#
_symmetry.space_group_name_H-M   'P 1'
#
loop_
_entity.id
_entity.type
_entity.pdbx_description
1 polymer ?
#
loop_
_entity_poly.entity_id
_entity_poly.type
_entity_poly.pdbx_seq_one_letter_code
_entity_poly.pdbx_strand_id
1 'polypeptide(L)'
;MTSTPIAYGYMRVRREATDQELKLIDDQLHAYAQAHNLWMTYTYYEWGPGISPHLLVRRLIRDDVRHVIVPSLVQITEHPLMQLLVSEAITLDGGALLYETSGIHGRADVR
;
A
#
# COMPACT_ATOMS: atom_id res chain seq x y z
N MET A 1 -3.75 -0.23 28.16
CA MET A 1 -3.19 0.66 27.13
C MET A 1 -3.05 -0.12 25.83
N THR A 2 -3.57 0.42 24.77
CA THR A 2 -3.47 -0.21 23.46
C THR A 2 -2.36 0.46 22.64
N SER A 3 -1.54 -0.35 22.00
CA SER A 3 -0.53 0.19 21.12
C SER A 3 -1.15 0.48 19.75
N THR A 4 -0.59 1.46 19.08
CA THR A 4 -1.01 1.81 17.72
C THR A 4 -0.56 0.71 16.76
N PRO A 5 -1.47 0.16 15.96
CA PRO A 5 -1.09 -0.87 15.00
C PRO A 5 -0.09 -0.34 13.96
N ILE A 6 0.84 -1.20 13.59
CA ILE A 6 1.83 -0.85 12.57
C ILE A 6 1.26 -1.09 11.19
N ALA A 7 1.53 -0.18 10.28
CA ALA A 7 1.18 -0.30 8.87
C ALA A 7 2.42 -0.16 8.02
N TYR A 8 2.41 -0.81 6.87
CA TYR A 8 3.42 -0.63 5.83
C TYR A 8 2.79 0.06 4.64
N GLY A 9 3.53 0.98 4.05
CA GLY A 9 3.15 1.58 2.78
C GLY A 9 3.62 0.71 1.63
N TYR A 10 2.96 0.81 0.51
CA TYR A 10 3.33 0.09 -0.71
C TYR A 10 3.03 0.99 -1.89
N MET A 11 4.04 1.28 -2.69
CA MET A 11 3.87 2.14 -3.85
C MET A 11 4.84 1.75 -4.95
N ARG A 12 4.43 2.05 -6.18
CA ARG A 12 5.28 1.81 -7.34
C ARG A 12 6.09 3.05 -7.64
N VAL A 13 7.36 2.84 -7.96
CA VAL A 13 8.24 3.93 -8.38
C VAL A 13 8.42 3.82 -9.89
N ARG A 14 7.84 4.76 -10.62
CA ARG A 14 7.95 4.79 -12.07
C ARG A 14 9.28 5.43 -12.46
N ARG A 15 9.77 5.04 -13.64
CA ARG A 15 11.08 5.46 -14.12
C ARG A 15 11.22 6.99 -14.14
N GLU A 16 10.17 7.67 -14.59
CA GLU A 16 10.18 9.13 -14.76
C GLU A 16 9.72 9.88 -13.51
N ALA A 17 9.45 9.19 -12.43
CA ALA A 17 8.99 9.85 -11.20
C ALA A 17 10.11 10.68 -10.61
N THR A 18 9.78 11.90 -10.18
CA THR A 18 10.73 12.78 -9.49
C THR A 18 10.72 12.48 -8.00
N ASP A 19 11.81 12.86 -7.33
CA ASP A 19 11.86 12.73 -5.86
C ASP A 19 10.73 13.50 -5.20
N GLN A 20 10.35 14.64 -5.77
CA GLN A 20 9.27 15.45 -5.23
C GLN A 20 7.92 14.73 -5.34
N GLU A 21 7.68 14.07 -6.47
CA GLU A 21 6.45 13.28 -6.64
C GLU A 21 6.39 12.11 -5.66
N LEU A 22 7.52 11.41 -5.48
CA LEU A 22 7.58 10.29 -4.56
C LEU A 22 7.36 10.74 -3.12
N LYS A 23 7.94 11.89 -2.76
CA LYS A 23 7.74 12.44 -1.42
C LYS A 23 6.29 12.80 -1.19
N LEU A 24 5.62 13.38 -2.19
CA LEU A 24 4.22 13.75 -2.08
C LEU A 24 3.37 12.52 -1.82
N ILE A 25 3.60 11.44 -2.56
CA ILE A 25 2.85 10.20 -2.36
C ILE A 25 3.12 9.64 -0.96
N ASP A 26 4.38 9.61 -0.56
CA ASP A 26 4.74 9.08 0.75
C ASP A 26 4.10 9.90 1.87
N ASP A 27 4.08 11.22 1.73
CA ASP A 27 3.42 12.10 2.69
C ASP A 27 1.92 11.79 2.76
N GLN A 28 1.28 11.48 1.64
CA GLN A 28 -0.13 11.12 1.60
C GLN A 28 -0.37 9.80 2.35
N LEU A 29 0.52 8.83 2.19
CA LEU A 29 0.41 7.56 2.90
C LEU A 29 0.52 7.78 4.40
N HIS A 30 1.47 8.60 4.83
CA HIS A 30 1.65 8.90 6.25
C HIS A 30 0.44 9.65 6.82
N ALA A 31 -0.08 10.61 6.08
CA ALA A 31 -1.25 11.38 6.53
C ALA A 31 -2.47 10.46 6.68
N TYR A 32 -2.64 9.54 5.73
CA TYR A 32 -3.74 8.57 5.81
C TYR A 32 -3.60 7.68 7.04
N ALA A 33 -2.38 7.17 7.27
CA ALA A 33 -2.12 6.34 8.43
C ALA A 33 -2.46 7.07 9.72
N GLN A 34 -2.03 8.32 9.83
CA GLN A 34 -2.27 9.12 11.01
C GLN A 34 -3.77 9.35 11.23
N ALA A 35 -4.51 9.63 10.15
CA ALA A 35 -5.95 9.85 10.23
C ALA A 35 -6.70 8.59 10.64
N HIS A 36 -6.13 7.43 10.40
CA HIS A 36 -6.76 6.14 10.72
C HIS A 36 -6.13 5.45 11.91
N ASN A 37 -5.35 6.20 12.71
CA ASN A 37 -4.72 5.68 13.93
C ASN A 37 -3.81 4.47 13.66
N LEU A 38 -3.06 4.57 12.57
CA LEU A 38 -2.05 3.59 12.19
C LEU A 38 -0.68 4.23 12.25
N TRP A 39 0.33 3.44 12.56
CA TRP A 39 1.71 3.90 12.61
C TRP A 39 2.45 3.31 11.41
N MET A 40 2.66 4.11 10.37
CA MET A 40 3.38 3.65 9.19
C MET A 40 4.88 3.75 9.43
N THR A 41 5.54 2.59 9.49
CA THR A 41 6.96 2.52 9.85
C THR A 41 7.86 2.22 8.67
N TYR A 42 7.31 1.81 7.54
CA TYR A 42 8.11 1.38 6.40
C TYR A 42 7.26 1.46 5.13
N THR A 43 7.88 1.85 4.03
CA THR A 43 7.25 1.83 2.71
C THR A 43 8.02 0.89 1.80
N TYR A 44 7.31 -0.08 1.23
CA TYR A 44 7.89 -0.97 0.24
C TYR A 44 7.72 -0.34 -1.14
N TYR A 45 8.84 -0.14 -1.83
CA TYR A 45 8.85 0.47 -3.15
C TYR A 45 9.00 -0.61 -4.21
N GLU A 46 8.10 -0.58 -5.19
CA GLU A 46 8.14 -1.50 -6.32
C GLU A 46 8.88 -0.81 -7.46
N TRP A 47 10.07 -1.27 -7.75
CA TRP A 47 10.93 -0.70 -8.79
C TRP A 47 10.86 -1.53 -10.05
N GLY A 48 11.04 -0.88 -11.22
CA GLY A 48 11.15 -1.57 -12.47
C GLY A 48 9.83 -1.91 -13.12
N PRO A 49 9.87 -2.67 -14.22
CA PRO A 49 8.67 -2.94 -15.03
C PRO A 49 7.72 -3.95 -14.42
N GLY A 50 8.23 -4.85 -13.57
CA GLY A 50 7.38 -5.86 -12.95
C GLY A 50 6.97 -5.48 -11.56
N ILE A 51 6.14 -6.29 -10.94
CA ILE A 51 5.74 -6.13 -9.55
C ILE A 51 5.97 -7.43 -8.81
N SER A 52 6.27 -7.32 -7.53
CA SER A 52 6.63 -8.45 -6.68
C SER A 52 5.87 -8.41 -5.35
N PRO A 53 4.54 -8.50 -5.40
CA PRO A 53 3.75 -8.41 -4.16
C PRO A 53 4.11 -9.51 -3.16
N HIS A 54 4.59 -10.64 -3.63
CA HIS A 54 4.98 -11.74 -2.73
C HIS A 54 6.14 -11.35 -1.81
N LEU A 55 7.01 -10.44 -2.23
CA LEU A 55 8.10 -9.96 -1.37
C LEU A 55 7.56 -9.11 -0.24
N LEU A 56 6.58 -8.28 -0.54
CA LEU A 56 5.89 -7.51 0.50
C LEU A 56 5.16 -8.44 1.46
N VAL A 57 4.46 -9.45 0.92
CA VAL A 57 3.72 -10.41 1.73
C VAL A 57 4.65 -11.14 2.71
N ARG A 58 5.81 -11.57 2.24
CA ARG A 58 6.78 -12.23 3.11
C ARG A 58 7.24 -11.33 4.25
N ARG A 59 7.41 -10.04 3.94
CA ARG A 59 7.80 -9.07 4.98
C ARG A 59 6.67 -8.85 5.97
N LEU A 60 5.42 -8.78 5.50
CA LEU A 60 4.26 -8.64 6.38
C LEU A 60 4.18 -9.79 7.36
N ILE A 61 4.35 -11.01 6.86
CA ILE A 61 4.28 -12.20 7.70
C ILE A 61 5.44 -12.22 8.70
N ARG A 62 6.64 -11.94 8.25
CA ARG A 62 7.83 -11.95 9.10
C ARG A 62 7.70 -10.95 10.23
N ASP A 63 7.18 -9.76 9.94
CA ASP A 63 7.12 -8.66 10.90
C ASP A 63 5.76 -8.60 11.61
N ASP A 64 4.84 -9.50 11.30
CA ASP A 64 3.49 -9.56 11.87
C ASP A 64 2.75 -8.23 11.68
N VAL A 65 2.85 -7.65 10.49
CA VAL A 65 2.17 -6.41 10.13
C VAL A 65 0.87 -6.74 9.40
N ARG A 66 -0.23 -6.14 9.85
CA ARG A 66 -1.57 -6.48 9.39
C ARG A 66 -2.28 -5.35 8.67
N HIS A 67 -1.56 -4.29 8.30
CA HIS A 67 -2.15 -3.13 7.64
C HIS A 67 -1.21 -2.66 6.54
N VAL A 68 -1.75 -2.50 5.33
CA VAL A 68 -0.99 -2.02 4.17
C VAL A 68 -1.74 -0.86 3.55
N ILE A 69 -1.03 0.23 3.30
CA ILE A 69 -1.60 1.45 2.72
C ILE A 69 -0.96 1.66 1.35
N VAL A 70 -1.79 1.80 0.34
CA VAL A 70 -1.34 2.09 -1.03
C VAL A 70 -1.97 3.39 -1.50
N PRO A 71 -1.36 4.09 -2.47
CA PRO A 71 -2.02 5.26 -3.06
C PRO A 71 -3.31 4.84 -3.77
N SER A 72 -3.21 3.83 -4.60
CA SER A 72 -4.32 3.14 -5.24
C SER A 72 -3.75 1.89 -5.91
N LEU A 73 -4.59 0.92 -6.20
CA LEU A 73 -4.13 -0.25 -6.94
C LEU A 73 -3.73 0.10 -8.37
N VAL A 74 -4.36 1.13 -8.94
CA VAL A 74 -3.99 1.62 -10.27
C VAL A 74 -2.56 2.18 -10.27
N GLN A 75 -2.14 2.80 -9.17
CA GLN A 75 -0.78 3.31 -9.05
C GLN A 75 0.24 2.16 -9.05
N ILE A 76 -0.13 1.02 -8.50
CA ILE A 76 0.74 -0.16 -8.47
C ILE A 76 0.79 -0.83 -9.85
N THR A 77 -0.36 -1.04 -10.46
CA THR A 77 -0.45 -1.65 -11.79
C THR A 77 -1.76 -1.23 -12.46
N GLU A 78 -1.69 -1.00 -13.77
CA GLU A 78 -2.86 -0.58 -14.54
C GLU A 78 -3.71 -1.76 -15.01
N HIS A 79 -3.21 -2.98 -14.86
CA HIS A 79 -3.91 -4.18 -15.32
C HIS A 79 -4.93 -4.64 -14.27
N PRO A 80 -6.24 -4.66 -14.61
CA PRO A 80 -7.26 -5.02 -13.61
C PRO A 80 -7.05 -6.39 -12.96
N LEU A 81 -6.62 -7.38 -13.73
CA LEU A 81 -6.37 -8.71 -13.17
C LEU A 81 -5.19 -8.66 -12.18
N MET A 82 -4.15 -7.91 -12.52
CA MET A 82 -3.00 -7.77 -11.63
C MET A 82 -3.38 -7.00 -10.36
N GLN A 83 -4.27 -6.03 -10.46
CA GLN A 83 -4.78 -5.33 -9.28
C GLN A 83 -5.46 -6.31 -8.33
N LEU A 84 -6.27 -7.20 -8.88
CA LEU A 84 -6.93 -8.22 -8.09
C LEU A 84 -5.90 -9.16 -7.43
N LEU A 85 -4.90 -9.59 -8.18
CA LEU A 85 -3.87 -10.47 -7.66
C LEU A 85 -3.08 -9.82 -6.54
N VAL A 86 -2.75 -8.53 -6.69
CA VAL A 86 -2.05 -7.78 -5.65
C VAL A 86 -2.92 -7.68 -4.40
N SER A 87 -4.18 -7.33 -4.57
CA SER A 87 -5.12 -7.23 -3.46
C SER A 87 -5.24 -8.55 -2.72
N GLU A 88 -5.41 -9.65 -3.45
CA GLU A 88 -5.54 -10.97 -2.83
C GLU A 88 -4.25 -11.42 -2.16
N ALA A 89 -3.10 -11.12 -2.75
CA ALA A 89 -1.83 -11.47 -2.12
C ALA A 89 -1.71 -10.80 -0.76
N ILE A 90 -2.04 -9.51 -0.67
CA ILE A 90 -1.93 -8.77 0.58
C ILE A 90 -2.97 -9.23 1.58
N THR A 91 -4.24 -9.38 1.16
CA THR A 91 -5.33 -9.66 2.10
C THR A 91 -5.43 -11.13 2.47
N LEU A 92 -5.26 -12.03 1.51
CA LEU A 92 -5.41 -13.46 1.78
C LEU A 92 -4.09 -14.08 2.21
N ASP A 93 -3.04 -13.92 1.42
CA ASP A 93 -1.75 -14.54 1.74
C ASP A 93 -1.06 -13.81 2.89
N GLY A 94 -1.13 -12.48 2.88
CA GLY A 94 -0.50 -11.66 3.91
C GLY A 94 -1.32 -11.50 5.17
N GLY A 95 -2.62 -11.76 5.09
CA GLY A 95 -3.51 -11.60 6.23
C GLY A 95 -3.66 -10.15 6.68
N ALA A 96 -3.51 -9.20 5.76
CA ALA A 96 -3.53 -7.78 6.10
C ALA A 96 -4.77 -7.09 5.52
N LEU A 97 -5.14 -5.98 6.14
CA LEU A 97 -6.14 -5.08 5.59
C LEU A 97 -5.45 -4.16 4.61
N LEU A 98 -6.09 -3.90 3.49
CA LEU A 98 -5.56 -3.06 2.43
C LEU A 98 -6.36 -1.76 2.36
N TYR A 99 -5.64 -0.63 2.40
CA TYR A 99 -6.24 0.70 2.36
C TYR A 99 -5.73 1.45 1.13
N GLU A 100 -6.63 2.15 0.45
CA GLU A 100 -6.27 3.01 -0.67
C GLU A 100 -6.52 4.47 -0.29
N THR A 101 -5.49 5.31 -0.42
CA THR A 101 -5.61 6.71 0.01
C THR A 101 -6.36 7.58 -0.98
N SER A 102 -6.24 7.26 -2.27
CA SER A 102 -6.92 8.03 -3.30
C SER A 102 -8.15 7.30 -3.79
N GLY A 103 -8.71 6.54 -2.91
CA GLY A 103 -9.84 5.73 -3.26
C GLY A 103 -11.00 6.55 -3.74
N ILE A 104 -11.43 6.24 -4.57
CA ILE A 104 -12.56 6.78 -5.07
C ILE A 104 -13.75 5.90 -4.79
N HIS A 105 -12.34 5.94 -4.60
CA HIS A 105 -12.64 5.41 -4.24
C HIS A 105 -13.36 4.88 -3.94
N GLY A 106 -13.24 5.00 -3.85
CA GLY A 106 -13.61 4.66 -3.39
C GLY A 106 -14.54 4.53 -3.47
N ARG A 107 -14.54 4.83 -3.56
CA ARG A 107 -15.33 4.75 -3.51
C ARG A 107 -16.09 4.38 -3.47
N ALA A 108 -15.98 4.57 -3.38
CA ALA A 108 -16.62 4.31 -3.16
C ALA A 108 -17.43 4.06 -3.02
N ASP A 109 -17.23 4.38 -2.85
CA ASP A 109 -17.85 4.21 -2.53
C ASP A 109 -18.78 4.08 -2.82
N VAL A 110 -18.78 4.38 -2.96
CA VAL A 110 -19.56 4.26 -3.06
C VAL A 110 -20.42 3.90 -3.24
N ARG A 111 -20.61 4.12 -3.12
CA ARG A 111 -21.30 3.79 -3.01
C ARG A 111 -21.97 3.50 -3.08
#